data_05e41ede5fef2692c698e79ed0728f0b
#
_entry.id   05e41ede5fef2692c698e79ed0728f0b
#
_cell.length_a   1.000
_cell.length_b   1.000
_cell.length_c   1.000
_cell.angle_alpha   90.00
_cell.angle_beta   90.00
_cell.angle_gamma   90.00
#
_symmetry.space_group_name_H-M   'P 1'
#
loop_
_entity.id
_entity.type
_entity.pdbx_description
1 polymer ?
#
loop_
_entity_poly.entity_id
_entity_poly.type
_entity_poly.pdbx_seq_one_letter_code
_entity_poly.pdbx_strand_id
1 'polypeptide(L)'
;MVLYKEHSKVETLDTQMKHRTSDAKRKETSMIANTLSPCMATEKVEESRDFYVKHFGAKVTFDCGWYVNMQIGKETSELQFMAPREPNPPACNPAGLMYNFSVDDVDAEHARLTAAGLTPIMSLEDHPWGDRGFAILDSNGLMLYIYSPREPADEFKQYVKD
;
A
#
# COMPACT_ATOMS: atom_id res chain seq x y z
N MET A 1 -13.50 -56.57 15.15
CA MET A 1 -12.63 -55.62 14.40
C MET A 1 -13.45 -54.49 13.74
N VAL A 2 -14.43 -53.94 14.45
CA VAL A 2 -15.33 -52.86 13.93
C VAL A 2 -15.35 -51.64 14.84
N LEU A 3 -14.87 -51.70 16.06
CA LEU A 3 -14.93 -50.62 17.06
C LEU A 3 -13.79 -49.55 16.93
N TYR A 4 -12.75 -49.79 16.12
CA TYR A 4 -11.61 -48.87 16.01
C TYR A 4 -11.76 -47.78 14.91
N LYS A 5 -12.78 -47.89 14.05
CA LYS A 5 -13.01 -46.90 12.95
C LYS A 5 -13.95 -45.76 13.32
N GLU A 6 -14.76 -45.91 14.35
CA GLU A 6 -15.72 -44.87 14.75
C GLU A 6 -15.08 -43.78 15.64
N HIS A 7 -14.08 -44.11 16.46
CA HIS A 7 -13.39 -43.11 17.29
C HIS A 7 -12.57 -42.09 16.46
N SER A 8 -11.98 -42.52 15.38
CA SER A 8 -11.18 -41.65 14.50
C SER A 8 -12.01 -40.62 13.71
N LYS A 9 -13.28 -40.96 13.40
CA LYS A 9 -14.19 -40.05 12.70
C LYS A 9 -14.77 -38.97 13.62
N VAL A 10 -14.98 -39.31 14.90
CA VAL A 10 -15.53 -38.33 15.86
C VAL A 10 -14.48 -37.30 16.27
N GLU A 11 -13.21 -37.68 16.44
CA GLU A 11 -12.14 -36.76 16.74
C GLU A 11 -11.86 -35.79 15.57
N THR A 12 -11.93 -36.26 14.31
CA THR A 12 -11.74 -35.38 13.13
C THR A 12 -12.88 -34.39 12.95
N LEU A 13 -14.13 -34.79 13.27
CA LEU A 13 -15.28 -33.88 13.20
C LEU A 13 -15.26 -32.84 14.31
N ASP A 14 -14.88 -33.20 15.52
CA ASP A 14 -14.79 -32.29 16.67
C ASP A 14 -13.63 -31.25 16.44
N THR A 15 -12.51 -31.68 15.89
CA THR A 15 -11.40 -30.80 15.53
C THR A 15 -11.77 -29.85 14.39
N GLN A 16 -12.49 -30.31 13.35
CA GLN A 16 -12.96 -29.46 12.28
C GLN A 16 -14.05 -28.48 12.73
N MET A 17 -14.92 -28.87 13.64
CA MET A 17 -15.92 -27.95 14.21
C MET A 17 -15.27 -26.90 15.11
N LYS A 18 -14.24 -27.25 15.90
CA LYS A 18 -13.49 -26.28 16.73
C LYS A 18 -12.72 -25.27 15.87
N HIS A 19 -12.13 -25.68 14.75
CA HIS A 19 -11.49 -24.75 13.80
C HIS A 19 -12.52 -23.83 13.12
N ARG A 20 -13.67 -24.36 12.66
CA ARG A 20 -14.73 -23.54 12.05
C ARG A 20 -15.34 -22.54 13.04
N THR A 21 -15.50 -22.89 14.31
CA THR A 21 -16.02 -21.97 15.33
C THR A 21 -14.99 -20.93 15.76
N SER A 22 -13.67 -21.25 15.75
CA SER A 22 -12.62 -20.29 16.04
C SER A 22 -12.47 -19.24 14.90
N ASP A 23 -12.58 -19.67 13.65
CA ASP A 23 -12.52 -18.78 12.49
C ASP A 23 -13.77 -17.90 12.36
N ALA A 24 -14.96 -18.43 12.67
CA ALA A 24 -16.20 -17.66 12.74
C ALA A 24 -16.14 -16.61 13.87
N LYS A 25 -15.63 -16.98 15.04
CA LYS A 25 -15.50 -16.09 16.21
C LYS A 25 -14.41 -15.01 15.97
N ARG A 26 -13.38 -15.30 15.16
CA ARG A 26 -12.37 -14.34 14.74
C ARG A 26 -12.91 -13.31 13.74
N LYS A 27 -13.89 -13.69 12.91
CA LYS A 27 -14.59 -12.78 11.99
C LYS A 27 -15.52 -11.80 12.72
N GLU A 28 -16.11 -12.18 13.86
CA GLU A 28 -17.07 -11.34 14.60
C GLU A 28 -16.41 -10.22 15.43
N THR A 29 -15.10 -10.28 15.70
CA THR A 29 -14.40 -9.35 16.60
C THR A 29 -13.40 -8.42 15.89
N SER A 30 -13.20 -8.56 14.59
CA SER A 30 -12.28 -7.71 13.81
C SER A 30 -13.04 -6.68 12.99
N MET A 31 -12.53 -5.45 12.97
CA MET A 31 -13.01 -4.41 12.05
C MET A 31 -12.81 -4.89 10.61
N ILE A 32 -13.85 -4.82 9.79
CA ILE A 32 -13.76 -5.07 8.36
C ILE A 32 -13.69 -3.70 7.67
N ALA A 33 -12.49 -3.32 7.24
CA ALA A 33 -12.31 -2.10 6.44
C ALA A 33 -12.66 -2.38 4.97
N ASN A 34 -13.41 -1.50 4.33
CA ASN A 34 -13.66 -1.57 2.90
C ASN A 34 -12.48 -1.03 2.09
N THR A 35 -11.78 -0.04 2.61
CA THR A 35 -10.60 0.57 1.99
C THR A 35 -9.71 1.20 3.06
N LEU A 36 -8.45 1.39 2.72
CA LEU A 36 -7.50 2.21 3.47
C LEU A 36 -7.11 3.41 2.61
N SER A 37 -7.42 4.61 3.09
CA SER A 37 -7.09 5.87 2.41
C SER A 37 -6.13 6.68 3.28
N PRO A 38 -4.83 6.72 2.97
CA PRO A 38 -3.89 7.58 3.66
C PRO A 38 -4.28 9.05 3.51
N CYS A 39 -4.21 9.78 4.62
CA CYS A 39 -4.41 11.24 4.64
C CYS A 39 -3.21 11.93 5.28
N MET A 40 -2.63 12.89 4.58
CA MET A 40 -1.51 13.69 5.07
C MET A 40 -1.96 15.11 5.39
N ALA A 41 -1.70 15.58 6.61
CA ALA A 41 -1.82 16.99 6.94
C ALA A 41 -0.60 17.73 6.39
N THR A 42 -0.82 18.72 5.54
CA THR A 42 0.23 19.52 4.90
C THR A 42 -0.25 20.93 4.57
N GLU A 43 0.64 21.91 4.65
CA GLU A 43 0.37 23.26 4.16
C GLU A 43 0.37 23.35 2.62
N LYS A 44 0.83 22.29 1.95
CA LYS A 44 0.99 22.20 0.49
C LYS A 44 -0.13 21.39 -0.18
N VAL A 45 -1.39 21.61 0.20
CA VAL A 45 -2.53 20.82 -0.32
C VAL A 45 -2.64 20.91 -1.84
N GLU A 46 -2.57 22.14 -2.38
CA GLU A 46 -2.66 22.39 -3.82
C GLU A 46 -1.45 21.83 -4.58
N GLU A 47 -0.23 22.08 -4.09
CA GLU A 47 0.99 21.54 -4.69
C GLU A 47 0.98 19.99 -4.70
N SER A 48 0.46 19.37 -3.63
CA SER A 48 0.32 17.91 -3.55
C SER A 48 -0.68 17.39 -4.58
N ARG A 49 -1.86 17.99 -4.65
CA ARG A 49 -2.87 17.67 -5.68
C ARG A 49 -2.25 17.70 -7.07
N ASP A 50 -1.61 18.83 -7.42
CA ASP A 50 -1.08 19.05 -8.77
C ASP A 50 0.08 18.10 -9.09
N PHE A 51 0.92 17.77 -8.10
CA PHE A 51 1.99 16.78 -8.24
C PHE A 51 1.44 15.40 -8.61
N TYR A 52 0.46 14.89 -7.84
CA TYR A 52 -0.08 13.55 -8.09
C TYR A 52 -0.95 13.49 -9.35
N VAL A 53 -1.69 14.54 -9.68
CA VAL A 53 -2.42 14.64 -10.96
C VAL A 53 -1.44 14.60 -12.13
N LYS A 54 -0.38 15.42 -12.09
CA LYS A 54 0.58 15.56 -13.17
C LYS A 54 1.45 14.31 -13.37
N HIS A 55 1.97 13.75 -12.28
CA HIS A 55 2.99 12.71 -12.36
C HIS A 55 2.47 11.29 -12.18
N PHE A 56 1.32 11.12 -11.53
CA PHE A 56 0.72 9.81 -11.23
C PHE A 56 -0.66 9.61 -11.84
N GLY A 57 -1.17 10.59 -12.60
CA GLY A 57 -2.48 10.50 -13.24
C GLY A 57 -3.63 10.40 -12.23
N ALA A 58 -3.45 10.93 -11.02
CA ALA A 58 -4.46 10.90 -9.99
C ALA A 58 -5.71 11.68 -10.43
N LYS A 59 -6.89 11.13 -10.14
CA LYS A 59 -8.17 11.75 -10.41
C LYS A 59 -8.69 12.40 -9.14
N VAL A 60 -8.85 13.72 -9.15
CA VAL A 60 -9.48 14.44 -8.04
C VAL A 60 -10.95 14.04 -7.95
N THR A 61 -11.37 13.54 -6.80
CA THR A 61 -12.75 13.14 -6.51
C THR A 61 -13.47 14.12 -5.59
N PHE A 62 -12.70 14.87 -4.80
CA PHE A 62 -13.20 15.96 -3.97
C PHE A 62 -12.08 16.99 -3.73
N ASP A 63 -12.42 18.29 -3.80
CA ASP A 63 -11.51 19.39 -3.51
C ASP A 63 -12.32 20.57 -2.96
N CYS A 64 -11.99 21.01 -1.74
CA CYS A 64 -12.60 22.22 -1.13
C CYS A 64 -11.52 23.24 -0.71
N GLY A 65 -10.34 23.16 -1.31
CA GLY A 65 -9.20 24.03 -1.10
C GLY A 65 -8.31 23.62 0.09
N TRP A 66 -8.88 23.39 1.26
CA TRP A 66 -8.11 22.94 2.43
C TRP A 66 -8.04 21.40 2.59
N TYR A 67 -8.82 20.68 1.82
CA TYR A 67 -8.83 19.21 1.78
C TYR A 67 -9.06 18.74 0.35
N VAL A 68 -8.30 17.74 -0.07
CA VAL A 68 -8.45 17.07 -1.36
C VAL A 68 -8.48 15.57 -1.17
N ASN A 69 -9.36 14.88 -1.90
CA ASN A 69 -9.37 13.44 -2.07
C ASN A 69 -9.11 13.10 -3.53
N MET A 70 -8.22 12.15 -3.77
CA MET A 70 -7.84 11.71 -5.10
C MET A 70 -7.86 10.19 -5.18
N GLN A 71 -8.34 9.68 -6.30
CA GLN A 71 -8.18 8.28 -6.68
C GLN A 71 -6.89 8.12 -7.47
N ILE A 72 -6.10 7.10 -7.14
CA ILE A 72 -4.81 6.82 -7.76
C ILE A 72 -4.69 5.36 -8.16
N GLY A 73 -4.04 5.08 -9.30
CA GLY A 73 -3.89 3.73 -9.81
C GLY A 73 -5.13 3.16 -10.49
N LYS A 74 -5.12 1.85 -10.70
CA LYS A 74 -6.14 1.13 -11.49
C LYS A 74 -7.40 0.80 -10.71
N GLU A 75 -7.34 0.80 -9.37
CA GLU A 75 -8.40 0.36 -8.49
C GLU A 75 -8.85 1.45 -7.51
N THR A 76 -9.35 1.06 -6.35
CA THR A 76 -9.95 1.94 -5.34
C THR A 76 -8.96 2.59 -4.40
N SER A 77 -7.67 2.65 -4.75
CA SER A 77 -6.68 3.33 -3.91
C SER A 77 -6.94 4.83 -3.89
N GLU A 78 -7.00 5.39 -2.70
CA GLU A 78 -7.23 6.81 -2.49
C GLU A 78 -6.06 7.43 -1.75
N LEU A 79 -5.82 8.71 -2.02
CA LEU A 79 -4.83 9.52 -1.34
C LEU A 79 -5.45 10.88 -1.02
N GLN A 80 -5.23 11.33 0.21
CA GLN A 80 -5.87 12.53 0.74
C GLN A 80 -4.83 13.49 1.30
N PHE A 81 -5.08 14.78 1.13
CA PHE A 81 -4.30 15.85 1.75
C PHE A 81 -5.23 16.85 2.43
N MET A 82 -4.81 17.36 3.58
CA MET A 82 -5.57 18.38 4.31
C MET A 82 -4.65 19.45 4.88
N ALA A 83 -5.13 20.68 4.93
CA ALA A 83 -4.43 21.75 5.62
C ALA A 83 -4.44 21.52 7.14
N PRO A 84 -3.33 21.78 7.87
CA PRO A 84 -3.33 21.83 9.32
C PRO A 84 -4.27 22.94 9.81
N ARG A 85 -5.25 22.59 10.65
CA ARG A 85 -6.17 23.54 11.29
C ARG A 85 -6.86 22.84 12.44
N GLU A 86 -7.24 23.59 13.46
CA GLU A 86 -8.01 23.02 14.56
C GLU A 86 -9.41 22.57 14.10
N PRO A 87 -9.87 21.36 14.45
CA PRO A 87 -9.20 20.34 15.29
C PRO A 87 -8.32 19.35 14.48
N ASN A 88 -7.94 19.65 13.24
CA ASN A 88 -7.13 18.76 12.41
C ASN A 88 -5.70 18.61 12.97
N PRO A 89 -4.98 17.52 12.65
CA PRO A 89 -3.61 17.33 13.07
C PRO A 89 -2.67 18.42 12.52
N PRO A 90 -1.53 18.66 13.18
CA PRO A 90 -0.47 19.53 12.65
C PRO A 90 0.09 18.96 11.35
N ALA A 91 0.86 19.77 10.62
CA ALA A 91 1.54 19.31 9.41
C ALA A 91 2.40 18.07 9.70
N CYS A 92 2.29 17.08 8.84
CA CYS A 92 3.03 15.83 8.94
C CYS A 92 4.53 16.08 8.66
N ASN A 93 5.40 15.48 9.47
CA ASN A 93 6.79 15.27 9.09
C ASN A 93 6.88 13.92 8.35
N PRO A 94 7.15 13.88 7.04
CA PRO A 94 7.14 12.63 6.27
C PRO A 94 8.39 11.78 6.46
N ALA A 95 9.37 12.22 7.24
CA ALA A 95 10.58 11.46 7.50
C ALA A 95 10.26 10.08 8.09
N GLY A 96 10.69 9.02 7.40
CA GLY A 96 10.41 7.64 7.80
C GLY A 96 9.06 7.09 7.31
N LEU A 97 8.30 7.86 6.55
CA LEU A 97 7.11 7.38 5.83
C LEU A 97 7.44 7.20 4.36
N MET A 98 6.91 6.15 3.75
CA MET A 98 7.09 5.82 2.34
C MET A 98 5.78 5.29 1.77
N TYR A 99 5.45 5.71 0.54
CA TYR A 99 4.40 5.09 -0.25
C TYR A 99 5.01 4.21 -1.34
N ASN A 100 4.51 2.99 -1.45
CA ASN A 100 4.98 2.01 -2.44
C ASN A 100 3.97 1.92 -3.59
N PHE A 101 4.46 2.14 -4.81
CA PHE A 101 3.69 2.02 -6.03
C PHE A 101 4.19 0.85 -6.86
N SER A 102 3.38 -0.21 -6.94
CA SER A 102 3.64 -1.32 -7.87
C SER A 102 3.19 -0.93 -9.28
N VAL A 103 4.06 -1.11 -10.26
CA VAL A 103 3.81 -0.78 -11.66
C VAL A 103 4.18 -1.97 -12.56
N ASP A 104 3.58 -2.02 -13.74
CA ASP A 104 3.83 -3.11 -14.70
C ASP A 104 5.25 -3.01 -15.30
N ASP A 105 5.74 -1.79 -15.58
CA ASP A 105 7.05 -1.51 -16.18
C ASP A 105 7.75 -0.36 -15.46
N VAL A 106 8.59 -0.70 -14.49
CA VAL A 106 9.33 0.27 -13.69
C VAL A 106 10.42 1.01 -14.48
N ASP A 107 11.00 0.38 -15.50
CA ASP A 107 12.01 1.01 -16.34
C ASP A 107 11.40 2.14 -17.18
N ALA A 108 10.21 1.91 -17.76
CA ALA A 108 9.46 2.94 -18.47
C ALA A 108 9.03 4.08 -17.54
N GLU A 109 8.55 3.77 -16.33
CA GLU A 109 8.17 4.79 -15.34
C GLU A 109 9.38 5.62 -14.86
N HIS A 110 10.53 4.99 -14.63
CA HIS A 110 11.77 5.69 -14.29
C HIS A 110 12.16 6.68 -15.39
N ALA A 111 12.18 6.23 -16.65
CA ALA A 111 12.50 7.07 -17.79
C ALA A 111 11.52 8.24 -17.92
N ARG A 112 10.22 7.99 -17.78
CA ARG A 112 9.14 8.98 -17.87
C ARG A 112 9.24 10.05 -16.77
N LEU A 113 9.42 9.65 -15.52
CA LEU A 113 9.49 10.56 -14.38
C LEU A 113 10.78 11.38 -14.40
N THR A 114 11.91 10.78 -14.79
CA THR A 114 13.17 11.49 -14.96
C THR A 114 13.07 12.52 -16.10
N ALA A 115 12.47 12.17 -17.23
CA ALA A 115 12.22 13.10 -18.33
C ALA A 115 11.27 14.25 -17.93
N ALA A 116 10.36 14.00 -16.96
CA ALA A 116 9.50 15.03 -16.38
C ALA A 116 10.21 15.93 -15.34
N GLY A 117 11.51 15.73 -15.11
CA GLY A 117 12.34 16.55 -14.22
C GLY A 117 12.39 16.09 -12.77
N LEU A 118 11.85 14.90 -12.43
CA LEU A 118 11.97 14.34 -11.09
C LEU A 118 13.32 13.63 -10.94
N THR A 119 14.00 13.91 -9.83
CA THR A 119 15.32 13.34 -9.55
C THR A 119 15.17 12.13 -8.63
N PRO A 120 15.61 10.92 -9.05
CA PRO A 120 15.66 9.78 -8.16
C PRO A 120 16.60 10.01 -6.97
N ILE A 121 16.14 9.62 -5.77
CA ILE A 121 16.92 9.59 -4.53
C ILE A 121 17.46 8.17 -4.23
N MET A 122 16.90 7.15 -4.89
CA MET A 122 17.43 5.80 -4.99
C MET A 122 17.50 5.42 -6.46
N SER A 123 18.63 4.82 -6.86
CA SER A 123 18.84 4.35 -8.22
C SER A 123 17.85 3.24 -8.60
N LEU A 124 17.55 3.13 -9.90
CA LEU A 124 16.78 2.00 -10.42
C LEU A 124 17.66 0.75 -10.44
N GLU A 125 17.35 -0.23 -9.61
CA GLU A 125 18.11 -1.47 -9.49
C GLU A 125 17.24 -2.67 -9.09
N ASP A 126 17.76 -3.89 -9.32
CA ASP A 126 17.13 -5.11 -8.86
C ASP A 126 17.53 -5.38 -7.41
N HIS A 127 16.54 -5.79 -6.60
CA HIS A 127 16.76 -6.08 -5.19
C HIS A 127 16.55 -7.57 -4.89
N PRO A 128 17.35 -8.15 -4.01
CA PRO A 128 17.30 -9.59 -3.74
C PRO A 128 15.99 -10.05 -3.08
N TRP A 129 15.23 -9.15 -2.46
CA TRP A 129 13.93 -9.49 -1.87
C TRP A 129 12.79 -9.65 -2.88
N GLY A 130 13.00 -9.38 -4.16
CA GLY A 130 12.06 -9.71 -5.23
C GLY A 130 11.36 -8.53 -5.86
N ASP A 131 12.06 -7.43 -6.06
CA ASP A 131 11.60 -6.32 -6.89
C ASP A 131 12.72 -5.67 -7.68
N ARG A 132 12.34 -4.84 -8.64
CA ARG A 132 13.16 -3.85 -9.30
C ARG A 132 12.52 -2.49 -9.08
N GLY A 133 13.26 -1.54 -8.50
CA GLY A 133 12.64 -0.29 -8.06
C GLY A 133 13.60 0.87 -7.96
N PHE A 134 13.01 2.06 -7.79
CA PHE A 134 13.69 3.32 -7.51
C PHE A 134 12.81 4.18 -6.61
N ALA A 135 13.36 5.26 -6.05
CA ALA A 135 12.59 6.19 -5.26
C ALA A 135 12.79 7.64 -5.69
N ILE A 136 11.72 8.43 -5.54
CA ILE A 136 11.72 9.89 -5.67
C ILE A 136 11.08 10.52 -4.43
N LEU A 137 11.11 11.84 -4.32
CA LEU A 137 10.36 12.59 -3.33
C LEU A 137 9.15 13.27 -3.98
N ASP A 138 8.02 13.30 -3.26
CA ASP A 138 6.89 14.16 -3.62
C ASP A 138 7.12 15.63 -3.19
N SER A 139 6.12 16.49 -3.40
CA SER A 139 6.16 17.92 -3.02
C SER A 139 6.32 18.16 -1.51
N ASN A 140 6.01 17.18 -0.67
CA ASN A 140 6.15 17.24 0.78
C ASN A 140 7.47 16.67 1.30
N GLY A 141 8.28 16.05 0.42
CA GLY A 141 9.46 15.30 0.80
C GLY A 141 9.17 13.88 1.27
N LEU A 142 7.97 13.36 0.99
CA LEU A 142 7.61 11.96 1.22
C LEU A 142 8.29 11.08 0.18
N MET A 143 8.90 9.99 0.62
CA MET A 143 9.49 8.99 -0.27
C MET A 143 8.40 8.22 -1.01
N LEU A 144 8.50 8.20 -2.33
CA LEU A 144 7.68 7.37 -3.21
C LEU A 144 8.58 6.30 -3.82
N TYR A 145 8.39 5.06 -3.40
CA TYR A 145 9.09 3.90 -3.94
C TYR A 145 8.26 3.28 -5.05
N ILE A 146 8.81 3.25 -6.25
CA ILE A 146 8.14 2.75 -7.46
C ILE A 146 8.87 1.49 -7.89
N TYR A 147 8.13 0.39 -8.07
CA TYR A 147 8.73 -0.90 -8.31
C TYR A 147 7.87 -1.82 -9.19
N SER A 148 8.51 -2.76 -9.86
CA SER A 148 7.88 -3.93 -10.47
C SER A 148 8.33 -5.19 -9.75
N PRO A 149 7.41 -6.12 -9.42
CA PRO A 149 7.76 -7.40 -8.81
C PRO A 149 8.74 -8.20 -9.67
N ARG A 150 9.63 -8.94 -9.00
CA ARG A 150 10.58 -9.89 -9.57
C ARG A 150 10.59 -11.15 -8.72
N GLU A 151 11.19 -12.20 -9.26
CA GLU A 151 11.45 -13.41 -8.46
C GLU A 151 12.49 -13.09 -7.37
N PRO A 152 12.21 -13.35 -6.08
CA PRO A 152 13.20 -13.15 -5.03
C PRO A 152 14.37 -14.11 -5.18
N ALA A 153 15.57 -13.67 -4.74
CA ALA A 153 16.73 -14.54 -4.62
C ALA A 153 16.45 -15.71 -3.66
N ASP A 154 17.13 -16.83 -3.84
CA ASP A 154 16.84 -18.08 -3.11
C ASP A 154 16.87 -17.90 -1.60
N GLU A 155 17.76 -17.07 -1.09
CA GLU A 155 17.88 -16.75 0.34
C GLU A 155 16.66 -16.01 0.90
N PHE A 156 15.87 -15.32 0.04
CA PHE A 156 14.68 -14.59 0.43
C PHE A 156 13.39 -15.38 0.25
N LYS A 157 13.37 -16.44 -0.57
CA LYS A 157 12.20 -17.28 -0.83
C LYS A 157 11.59 -17.87 0.46
N GLN A 158 12.42 -18.17 1.45
CA GLN A 158 11.96 -18.69 2.75
C GLN A 158 11.08 -17.71 3.55
N TYR A 159 11.08 -16.44 3.20
CA TYR A 159 10.30 -15.40 3.88
C TYR A 159 8.98 -15.09 3.19
N VAL A 160 8.77 -15.60 1.96
CA VAL A 160 7.49 -15.49 1.27
C VAL A 160 6.44 -16.28 2.05
N LYS A 161 5.25 -15.70 2.27
CA LYS A 161 4.12 -16.34 2.94
C LYS A 161 2.95 -16.44 1.97
N ASP A 162 2.27 -17.59 2.02
CA ASP A 162 1.04 -17.84 1.26
C ASP A 162 -0.15 -17.04 1.82
#